data_b612224ac0c77dc9aea345d680d11bdc
#
_entry.id   b612224ac0c77dc9aea345d680d11bdc
#
_cell.length_a   1.000
_cell.length_b   1.000
_cell.length_c   1.000
_cell.angle_alpha   90.00
_cell.angle_beta   90.00
_cell.angle_gamma   90.00
#
_symmetry.space_group_name_H-M   'P 1'
#
loop_
_entity.id
_entity.type
_entity.pdbx_description
1 polymer ?
#
loop_
_entity_poly.entity_id
_entity_poly.type
_entity_poly.pdbx_seq_one_letter_code
_entity_poly.pdbx_strand_id
1 'polypeptide(L)'
;MYIKYKDNGNELLVDIMIEKNIIGIDSEKAKERVPKIIAFLIIIIQGYPVVAPKILTKSNFCTPSLMDGRDLLKDICPSWTPKSGIKSILEGILPFLSRVINAKGYKFYGTFHLGATYNLKNFDNMIVGN
;
A
#
# COMPACT_ATOMS: atom_id res chain seq x y z
N MET A 1 11.81 0.74 -3.39
CA MET A 1 10.79 0.79 -2.32
C MET A 1 11.35 1.57 -1.16
N TYR A 2 10.61 2.53 -0.69
CA TYR A 2 11.02 3.42 0.38
C TYR A 2 10.14 3.19 1.60
N ILE A 3 10.73 2.95 2.75
CA ILE A 3 10.00 2.56 3.96
C ILE A 3 10.38 3.47 5.10
N LYS A 4 9.37 4.01 5.78
CA LYS A 4 9.53 4.76 7.02
C LYS A 4 8.54 4.28 8.04
N TYR A 5 8.88 4.41 9.30
CA TYR A 5 7.98 4.01 10.36
C TYR A 5 7.93 5.07 11.46
N LYS A 6 6.83 5.06 12.19
CA LYS A 6 6.59 5.95 13.31
C LYS A 6 5.88 5.18 14.40
N ASP A 7 6.43 5.25 15.61
CA ASP A 7 5.81 4.67 16.79
C ASP A 7 5.03 5.79 17.50
N ASN A 8 3.73 5.63 17.68
CA ASN A 8 2.90 6.60 18.38
C ASN A 8 2.44 6.11 19.75
N GLY A 9 3.11 5.10 20.29
CA GLY A 9 2.83 4.54 21.61
C GLY A 9 1.90 3.35 21.60
N ASN A 10 0.79 3.42 20.88
CA ASN A 10 -0.19 2.33 20.81
C ASN A 10 -0.13 1.59 19.49
N GLU A 11 0.43 2.24 18.47
CA GLU A 11 0.52 1.71 17.13
C GLU A 11 1.90 1.98 16.56
N LEU A 12 2.37 1.05 15.74
CA LEU A 12 3.51 1.30 14.88
C LEU A 12 2.97 1.46 13.47
N LEU A 13 3.21 2.62 12.87
CA LEU A 13 2.77 2.94 11.53
C LEU A 13 3.95 2.80 10.58
N VAL A 14 3.78 1.97 9.55
CA VAL A 14 4.83 1.74 8.55
C VAL A 14 4.34 2.29 7.22
N ASP A 15 4.95 3.37 6.78
CA ASP A 15 4.66 3.99 5.49
C ASP A 15 5.56 3.40 4.43
N ILE A 16 4.96 2.97 3.33
CA ILE A 16 5.66 2.35 2.22
C ILE A 16 5.38 3.14 0.95
N MET A 17 6.43 3.59 0.29
CA MET A 17 6.34 4.27 -0.99
C MET A 17 6.99 3.41 -2.06
N ILE A 18 6.27 3.18 -3.16
CA ILE A 18 6.71 2.33 -4.25
C ILE A 18 6.72 3.13 -5.53
N GLU A 19 7.89 3.24 -6.15
CA GLU A 19 8.02 3.90 -7.44
C GLU A 19 7.49 2.98 -8.53
N LYS A 20 6.72 3.52 -9.46
CA LYS A 20 6.11 2.67 -10.50
C LYS A 20 7.12 1.95 -11.37
N ASN A 21 8.32 2.49 -11.50
CA ASN A 21 9.35 1.88 -12.35
C ASN A 21 9.85 0.53 -11.83
N ILE A 22 9.61 0.21 -10.56
CA ILE A 22 9.99 -1.10 -10.02
C ILE A 22 8.85 -2.10 -10.04
N ILE A 23 7.66 -1.69 -10.53
CA ILE A 23 6.51 -2.57 -10.64
C ILE A 23 6.51 -3.19 -12.05
N GLY A 24 6.31 -4.50 -12.11
CA GLY A 24 6.19 -5.20 -13.39
C GLY A 24 4.88 -4.88 -14.08
N ILE A 25 4.88 -3.94 -15.01
CA ILE A 25 3.70 -3.51 -15.76
C ILE A 25 3.89 -3.91 -17.23
N ASP A 26 2.96 -4.72 -17.76
CA ASP A 26 3.08 -5.32 -19.09
C ASP A 26 2.80 -4.37 -20.23
N SER A 27 2.01 -3.33 -20.00
CA SER A 27 1.50 -2.45 -21.05
C SER A 27 1.95 -1.01 -20.80
N GLU A 28 2.46 -0.36 -21.84
CA GLU A 28 2.81 1.06 -21.75
C GLU A 28 1.59 1.91 -21.43
N LYS A 29 0.43 1.55 -21.97
CA LYS A 29 -0.80 2.26 -21.69
C LYS A 29 -1.19 2.15 -20.22
N ALA A 30 -1.06 0.97 -19.63
CA ALA A 30 -1.29 0.78 -18.21
C ALA A 30 -0.27 1.56 -17.39
N LYS A 31 0.99 1.54 -17.81
CA LYS A 31 2.06 2.26 -17.14
C LYS A 31 1.82 3.76 -17.08
N GLU A 32 1.30 4.34 -18.15
CA GLU A 32 0.98 5.76 -18.19
C GLU A 32 -0.11 6.16 -17.19
N ARG A 33 -1.01 5.22 -16.87
CA ARG A 33 -2.12 5.47 -15.94
C ARG A 33 -1.73 5.33 -14.48
N VAL A 34 -0.62 4.68 -14.21
CA VAL A 34 -0.15 4.46 -12.84
C VAL A 34 0.54 5.72 -12.32
N PRO A 35 0.21 6.17 -11.11
CA PRO A 35 0.94 7.31 -10.51
C PRO A 35 2.42 6.97 -10.36
N LYS A 36 3.25 8.00 -10.33
CA LYS A 36 4.70 7.81 -10.16
C LYS A 36 5.04 7.06 -8.89
N ILE A 37 4.27 7.29 -7.85
CA ILE A 37 4.47 6.67 -6.54
C ILE A 37 3.16 6.12 -6.04
N ILE A 38 3.18 4.87 -5.58
CA ILE A 38 2.05 4.23 -4.93
C ILE A 38 2.42 4.06 -3.45
N ALA A 39 1.52 4.46 -2.57
CA ALA A 39 1.78 4.47 -1.14
C ALA A 39 0.82 3.55 -0.38
N PHE A 40 1.37 2.83 0.59
CA PHE A 40 0.63 1.99 1.51
C PHE A 40 0.96 2.36 2.95
N LEU A 41 0.06 2.03 3.85
CA LEU A 41 0.25 2.15 5.28
C LEU A 41 0.02 0.79 5.93
N ILE A 42 1.00 0.29 6.66
CA ILE A 42 0.83 -0.87 7.51
C ILE A 42 0.64 -0.38 8.94
N ILE A 43 -0.42 -0.84 9.58
CA ILE A 43 -0.73 -0.48 10.96
C ILE A 43 -0.51 -1.71 11.84
N ILE A 44 0.44 -1.61 12.75
CA ILE A 44 0.78 -2.68 13.68
C ILE A 44 0.32 -2.22 15.07
N ILE A 45 -0.62 -2.95 15.65
CA ILE A 45 -1.18 -2.61 16.94
C ILE A 45 -0.66 -3.55 18.03
N GLN A 46 -0.93 -3.19 19.27
CA GLN A 46 -0.56 -4.01 20.41
C GLN A 46 -1.17 -5.40 20.28
N GLY A 47 -0.39 -6.41 20.63
CA GLY A 47 -0.81 -7.80 20.43
C GLY A 47 -0.20 -8.47 19.21
N TYR A 48 0.45 -7.67 18.33
CA TYR A 48 1.22 -8.22 17.22
C TYR A 48 2.32 -9.16 17.77
N PRO A 49 2.58 -10.30 17.15
CA PRO A 49 2.04 -10.78 15.88
C PRO A 49 0.77 -11.64 15.98
N VAL A 50 0.26 -11.89 17.18
CA VAL A 50 -1.00 -12.64 17.35
C VAL A 50 -2.14 -11.87 16.72
N VAL A 51 -2.17 -10.55 16.95
CA VAL A 51 -3.08 -9.66 16.23
C VAL A 51 -2.40 -9.28 14.92
N ALA A 52 -3.03 -9.59 13.80
CA ALA A 52 -2.49 -9.32 12.48
C ALA A 52 -2.42 -7.83 12.20
N PRO A 53 -1.42 -7.36 11.44
CA PRO A 53 -1.38 -5.98 11.00
C PRO A 53 -2.47 -5.69 9.97
N LYS A 54 -2.79 -4.42 9.78
CA LYS A 54 -3.68 -3.96 8.70
C LYS A 54 -2.84 -3.27 7.64
N ILE A 55 -3.28 -3.37 6.39
CA ILE A 55 -2.61 -2.71 5.27
C ILE A 55 -3.64 -1.90 4.51
N LEU A 56 -3.38 -0.61 4.40
CA LEU A 56 -4.26 0.32 3.70
C LEU A 56 -3.51 0.98 2.55
N THR A 57 -4.22 1.32 1.49
CA THR A 57 -3.64 2.15 0.43
C THR A 57 -3.81 3.62 0.78
N LYS A 58 -2.79 4.42 0.44
CA LYS A 58 -2.79 5.88 0.63
C LYS A 58 -2.65 6.62 -0.69
N SER A 59 -2.75 5.93 -1.81
CA SER A 59 -2.53 6.52 -3.13
C SER A 59 -3.82 6.91 -3.83
N ASN A 60 -3.69 7.75 -4.84
CA ASN A 60 -4.75 8.06 -5.81
C ASN A 60 -5.02 6.88 -6.73
N PHE A 61 -4.76 5.72 -6.27
CA PHE A 61 -4.82 4.51 -7.04
C PHE A 61 -5.92 3.63 -6.46
N CYS A 62 -6.91 3.36 -7.25
CA CYS A 62 -8.03 2.55 -6.82
C CYS A 62 -8.47 1.61 -7.92
N THR A 63 -8.65 0.37 -7.55
CA THR A 63 -9.27 -0.66 -8.40
C THR A 63 -10.32 -1.35 -7.55
N PRO A 64 -11.09 -2.28 -8.10
CA PRO A 64 -11.98 -3.07 -7.27
C PRO A 64 -11.26 -3.81 -6.14
N SER A 65 -9.97 -4.10 -6.32
CA SER A 65 -9.14 -4.78 -5.31
C SER A 65 -8.50 -3.83 -4.32
N LEU A 66 -8.46 -2.52 -4.63
CA LEU A 66 -7.81 -1.50 -3.80
C LEU A 66 -8.82 -0.48 -3.34
N MET A 67 -9.87 -0.95 -2.68
CA MET A 67 -10.91 -0.08 -2.20
C MET A 67 -10.43 0.71 -1.00
N ASP A 68 -10.88 1.95 -0.95
CA ASP A 68 -10.59 2.89 0.10
C ASP A 68 -10.95 2.34 1.48
N GLY A 69 -10.00 2.40 2.41
CA GLY A 69 -10.21 1.94 3.77
C GLY A 69 -10.23 0.44 3.97
N ARG A 70 -10.11 -0.34 2.91
CA ARG A 70 -10.11 -1.79 3.00
C ARG A 70 -8.77 -2.32 3.48
N ASP A 71 -8.81 -3.27 4.40
CA ASP A 71 -7.60 -4.00 4.80
C ASP A 71 -7.18 -4.97 3.69
N LEU A 72 -5.98 -4.79 3.19
CA LEU A 72 -5.44 -5.53 2.06
C LEU A 72 -4.55 -6.72 2.46
N LEU A 73 -4.46 -7.05 3.73
CA LEU A 73 -3.55 -8.11 4.19
C LEU A 73 -3.78 -9.42 3.45
N LYS A 74 -5.02 -9.86 3.33
CA LYS A 74 -5.35 -11.12 2.68
C LYS A 74 -5.13 -11.08 1.17
N ASP A 75 -5.21 -9.90 0.57
CA ASP A 75 -4.95 -9.74 -0.87
C ASP A 75 -3.47 -9.77 -1.17
N ILE A 76 -2.65 -9.19 -0.31
CA ILE A 76 -1.20 -9.09 -0.50
C ILE A 76 -0.50 -10.36 -0.02
N CYS A 77 -0.95 -10.90 1.11
CA CYS A 77 -0.33 -12.06 1.74
C CYS A 77 -1.40 -13.01 2.27
N PRO A 78 -2.05 -13.79 1.38
CA PRO A 78 -3.19 -14.64 1.77
C PRO A 78 -2.85 -15.68 2.85
N SER A 79 -1.61 -16.12 2.88
CA SER A 79 -1.16 -17.14 3.83
C SER A 79 -0.42 -16.56 5.03
N TRP A 80 -0.62 -15.28 5.31
CA TRP A 80 0.07 -14.65 6.43
C TRP A 80 -0.31 -15.30 7.76
N THR A 81 0.70 -15.57 8.57
CA THR A 81 0.56 -16.09 9.93
C THR A 81 1.46 -15.29 10.86
N PRO A 82 1.29 -15.41 12.18
CA PRO A 82 2.20 -14.72 13.11
C PRO A 82 3.68 -14.97 12.86
N LYS A 83 4.01 -16.13 12.30
CA LYS A 83 5.41 -16.46 11.97
C LYS A 83 5.90 -15.77 10.70
N SER A 84 5.01 -15.30 9.85
CA SER A 84 5.37 -14.66 8.58
C SER A 84 6.02 -13.31 8.79
N GLY A 85 5.54 -12.54 9.76
CA GLY A 85 6.07 -11.23 10.05
C GLY A 85 5.81 -10.21 8.96
N ILE A 86 6.43 -9.03 9.11
CA ILE A 86 6.29 -7.93 8.17
C ILE A 86 7.05 -8.22 6.87
N LYS A 87 8.13 -8.99 6.94
CA LYS A 87 8.92 -9.34 5.76
C LYS A 87 8.07 -9.96 4.65
N SER A 88 7.17 -10.88 5.01
CA SER A 88 6.28 -11.54 4.05
C SER A 88 5.36 -10.54 3.37
N ILE A 89 4.90 -9.54 4.11
CA ILE A 89 4.07 -8.48 3.56
C ILE A 89 4.86 -7.66 2.55
N LEU A 90 6.06 -7.25 2.91
CA LEU A 90 6.90 -6.45 2.01
C LEU A 90 7.24 -7.22 0.73
N GLU A 91 7.50 -8.50 0.85
CA GLU A 91 7.76 -9.36 -0.30
C GLU A 91 6.53 -9.56 -1.18
N GLY A 92 5.33 -9.47 -0.62
CA GLY A 92 4.09 -9.68 -1.34
C GLY A 92 3.55 -8.46 -2.07
N ILE A 93 4.00 -7.25 -1.72
CA ILE A 93 3.42 -6.02 -2.25
C ILE A 93 3.66 -5.87 -3.76
N LEU A 94 4.88 -6.04 -4.23
CA LEU A 94 5.18 -5.86 -5.66
C LEU A 94 4.47 -6.87 -6.54
N PRO A 95 4.46 -8.17 -6.22
CA PRO A 95 3.67 -9.12 -7.00
C PRO A 95 2.18 -8.80 -6.99
N PHE A 96 1.66 -8.35 -5.86
CA PHE A 96 0.25 -7.94 -5.75
C PHE A 96 -0.06 -6.79 -6.68
N LEU A 97 0.75 -5.73 -6.65
CA LEU A 97 0.56 -4.56 -7.52
C LEU A 97 0.65 -4.93 -9.00
N SER A 98 1.64 -5.72 -9.37
CA SER A 98 1.78 -6.18 -10.74
C SER A 98 0.54 -6.93 -11.21
N ARG A 99 0.03 -7.84 -10.38
CA ARG A 99 -1.16 -8.62 -10.68
C ARG A 99 -2.39 -7.74 -10.85
N VAL A 100 -2.59 -6.77 -9.95
CA VAL A 100 -3.74 -5.88 -9.97
C VAL A 100 -3.68 -4.93 -11.17
N ILE A 101 -2.53 -4.34 -11.41
CA ILE A 101 -2.36 -3.35 -12.49
C ILE A 101 -2.51 -4.00 -13.86
N ASN A 102 -2.02 -5.22 -14.03
CA ASN A 102 -2.09 -5.93 -15.30
C ASN A 102 -3.42 -6.66 -15.51
N ALA A 103 -4.28 -6.72 -14.52
CA ALA A 103 -5.56 -7.39 -14.63
C ALA A 103 -6.52 -6.64 -15.53
N LYS A 104 -7.38 -7.39 -16.24
CA LYS A 104 -8.46 -6.81 -17.04
C LYS A 104 -9.45 -6.10 -16.10
N GLY A 105 -9.96 -4.96 -16.54
CA GLY A 105 -10.91 -4.18 -15.74
C GLY A 105 -10.26 -3.24 -14.75
N TYR A 106 -8.96 -3.24 -14.72
CA TYR A 106 -8.23 -2.29 -13.91
C TYR A 106 -8.51 -0.85 -14.34
N LYS A 107 -8.77 0.00 -13.35
CA LYS A 107 -9.06 1.41 -13.58
C LYS A 107 -8.41 2.27 -12.52
N PHE A 108 -7.92 3.43 -12.93
CA PHE A 108 -7.59 4.50 -12.01
C PHE A 108 -8.76 5.45 -11.88
N TYR A 109 -8.97 5.93 -10.69
CA TYR A 109 -9.87 7.04 -10.45
C TYR A 109 -9.04 8.30 -10.31
N GLY A 110 -9.43 9.35 -10.99
CA GLY A 110 -8.68 10.59 -11.00
C GLY A 110 -8.61 11.26 -9.63
N THR A 111 -9.64 11.07 -8.81
CA THR A 111 -9.70 11.63 -7.48
C THR A 111 -9.63 10.52 -6.46
N PHE A 112 -8.81 10.71 -5.47
CA PHE A 112 -8.66 9.76 -4.42
C PHE A 112 -9.71 9.97 -3.33
N HIS A 113 -10.16 8.90 -2.73
CA HIS A 113 -11.32 8.94 -1.83
C HIS A 113 -10.96 8.85 -0.36
N LEU A 114 -9.89 8.17 -0.03
CA LEU A 114 -9.50 8.02 1.34
C LEU A 114 -8.91 9.31 1.86
N GLY A 115 -9.73 10.04 2.53
CA GLY A 115 -9.24 11.32 2.95
C GLY A 115 -8.70 12.06 1.75
N ALA A 116 -9.50 12.87 1.15
CA ALA A 116 -9.09 13.69 0.02
C ALA A 116 -7.81 14.46 0.29
N THR A 117 -7.34 14.44 1.52
CA THR A 117 -6.11 15.07 1.96
C THR A 117 -4.87 14.25 1.65
N TYR A 118 -5.01 12.97 1.34
CA TYR A 118 -3.86 12.14 1.06
C TYR A 118 -3.39 12.34 -0.37
N ASN A 119 -2.44 13.25 -0.55
CA ASN A 119 -1.70 13.40 -1.78
C ASN A 119 -0.23 13.25 -1.46
N LEU A 120 0.65 13.28 -2.45
CA LEU A 120 2.08 13.08 -2.22
C LEU A 120 2.66 14.08 -1.23
N LYS A 121 2.20 15.32 -1.28
CA LYS A 121 2.68 16.35 -0.37
C LYS A 121 2.30 16.02 1.08
N ASN A 122 1.05 15.64 1.30
CA ASN A 122 0.60 15.27 2.64
C ASN A 122 1.31 14.02 3.14
N PHE A 123 1.54 13.09 2.23
CA PHE A 123 2.27 11.87 2.56
C PHE A 123 3.70 12.18 3.00
N ASP A 124 4.38 13.05 2.27
CA ASP A 124 5.73 13.48 2.63
C ASP A 124 5.75 14.13 4.00
N ASN A 125 4.77 14.97 4.31
CA ASN A 125 4.65 15.59 5.62
C ASN A 125 4.45 14.56 6.72
N MET A 126 3.69 13.52 6.47
CA MET A 126 3.46 12.45 7.43
C MET A 126 4.74 11.64 7.69
N ILE A 127 5.55 11.44 6.67
CA ILE A 127 6.78 10.67 6.79
C ILE A 127 7.91 11.49 7.42
N VAL A 128 8.07 12.72 6.96
CA VAL A 128 9.22 13.56 7.30
C VAL A 128 8.91 14.52 8.44
N GLY A 129 7.71 15.07 8.44
CA GLY A 129 7.29 16.11 9.37
C GLY A 129 6.82 15.62 10.73
N ASN A 130 6.91 14.37 10.94
CA ASN A 130 6.50 13.81 12.21
C ASN A 130 7.41 14.23 13.33
#